data_65213e142b1126511c2c37c2cddbf09d
#
_entry.id   65213e142b1126511c2c37c2cddbf09d
#
_cell.length_a   1.000
_cell.length_b   1.000
_cell.length_c   1.000
_cell.angle_alpha   90.00
_cell.angle_beta   90.00
_cell.angle_gamma   90.00
#
_symmetry.space_group_name_H-M   'P 1'
#
loop_
_entity.id
_entity.type
_entity.pdbx_description
1 polymer ?
#
loop_
_entity_poly.entity_id
_entity_poly.type
_entity_poly.pdbx_seq_one_letter_code
_entity_poly.pdbx_strand_id
1 'polypeptide(L)'
;MNRELLFYITAILLCAGILSCNKKEAIATCNYEVVPLPKSITPAKEAPFILSTSTHIGYPEGNEKLRQTAVFLSGYIREMTGIETEVTADTGSSNSIRLVLDRTAVSSPEGYRLKVGKRDITITGSSEAGIFYGIPVSYTHLTLPTTSR
;
A
#
# COMPACT_ATOMS: atom_id res chain seq x y z
N MET A 1 19.19 15.22 -55.86
CA MET A 1 18.90 15.15 -54.42
C MET A 1 19.85 14.11 -53.87
N ASN A 2 20.84 14.52 -53.03
CA ASN A 2 21.98 13.68 -52.63
C ASN A 2 21.52 12.59 -51.68
N ARG A 3 21.87 11.36 -51.98
CA ARG A 3 21.56 10.18 -51.13
C ARG A 3 21.98 10.37 -49.68
N GLU A 4 23.09 11.09 -49.43
CA GLU A 4 23.58 11.45 -48.11
C GLU A 4 22.58 12.33 -47.33
N LEU A 5 21.96 13.31 -48.00
CA LEU A 5 20.98 14.21 -47.40
C LEU A 5 19.71 13.45 -46.97
N LEU A 6 19.31 12.45 -47.75
CA LEU A 6 18.14 11.62 -47.45
C LEU A 6 18.38 10.74 -46.17
N PHE A 7 19.61 10.21 -46.03
CA PHE A 7 20.00 9.45 -44.84
C PHE A 7 19.98 10.31 -43.58
N TYR A 8 20.44 11.55 -43.61
CA TYR A 8 20.40 12.45 -42.46
C TYR A 8 18.97 12.84 -42.09
N ILE A 9 18.11 13.07 -43.05
CA ILE A 9 16.69 13.40 -42.80
C ILE A 9 15.96 12.22 -42.19
N THR A 10 16.19 10.98 -42.66
CA THR A 10 15.58 9.77 -42.06
C THR A 10 16.12 9.47 -40.67
N ALA A 11 17.41 9.70 -40.39
CA ALA A 11 18.00 9.54 -39.08
C ALA A 11 17.44 10.56 -38.06
N ILE A 12 17.24 11.81 -38.46
CA ILE A 12 16.65 12.86 -37.63
C ILE A 12 15.17 12.56 -37.32
N LEU A 13 14.41 12.05 -38.30
CA LEU A 13 13.02 11.66 -38.13
C LEU A 13 12.86 10.47 -37.18
N LEU A 14 13.82 9.53 -37.18
CA LEU A 14 13.82 8.36 -36.30
C LEU A 14 14.14 8.73 -34.85
N CYS A 15 15.00 9.75 -34.62
CA CYS A 15 15.32 10.23 -33.26
C CYS A 15 14.19 11.08 -32.65
N ALA A 16 13.31 11.69 -33.44
CA ALA A 16 12.19 12.48 -32.92
C ALA A 16 11.05 11.63 -32.31
N GLY A 17 11.02 10.31 -32.57
CA GLY A 17 9.97 9.39 -32.10
C GLY A 17 10.11 8.89 -30.68
N ILE A 18 11.24 9.13 -29.99
CA ILE A 18 11.49 8.59 -28.64
C ILE A 18 11.27 9.61 -27.51
N LEU A 19 10.78 10.78 -27.81
CA LEU A 19 10.48 11.83 -26.83
C LEU A 19 8.97 11.93 -26.57
N SER A 20 8.31 10.85 -26.13
CA SER A 20 7.00 11.03 -25.51
C SER A 20 6.55 9.78 -24.77
N CYS A 21 6.83 9.72 -23.51
CA CYS A 21 5.92 9.19 -22.50
C CYS A 21 6.41 9.59 -21.10
N ASN A 22 6.29 10.87 -20.79
CA ASN A 22 6.23 11.27 -19.39
C ASN A 22 4.76 11.12 -18.95
N LYS A 23 4.32 9.88 -18.67
CA LYS A 23 3.10 9.68 -17.89
C LYS A 23 3.37 10.27 -16.53
N LYS A 24 2.90 11.50 -16.27
CA LYS A 24 2.63 11.93 -14.90
C LYS A 24 1.63 10.92 -14.33
N GLU A 25 2.12 10.01 -13.49
CA GLU A 25 1.25 9.24 -12.64
C GLU A 25 0.41 10.24 -11.85
N ALA A 26 -0.90 10.23 -12.10
CA ALA A 26 -1.83 11.00 -11.29
C ALA A 26 -1.65 10.48 -9.86
N ILE A 27 -1.11 11.31 -8.98
CA ILE A 27 -1.08 11.03 -7.55
C ILE A 27 -2.53 10.90 -7.15
N ALA A 28 -2.96 9.67 -6.85
CA ALA A 28 -4.30 9.42 -6.35
C ALA A 28 -4.46 10.28 -5.09
N THR A 29 -5.39 11.23 -5.12
CA THR A 29 -5.72 12.04 -3.95
C THR A 29 -6.36 11.07 -2.94
N CYS A 30 -5.65 10.80 -1.85
CA CYS A 30 -6.18 9.96 -0.79
C CYS A 30 -7.44 10.62 -0.22
N ASN A 31 -8.56 9.88 -0.22
CA ASN A 31 -9.74 10.29 0.51
C ASN A 31 -9.53 9.97 2.00
N TYR A 32 -9.52 10.99 2.84
CA TYR A 32 -9.37 10.84 4.30
C TYR A 32 -10.72 10.74 5.03
N GLU A 33 -11.83 10.62 4.32
CA GLU A 33 -13.15 10.37 4.89
C GLU A 33 -13.30 8.90 5.28
N VAL A 34 -12.69 8.53 6.39
CA VAL A 34 -12.67 7.15 6.90
C VAL A 34 -13.52 7.02 8.16
N VAL A 35 -14.17 5.87 8.34
CA VAL A 35 -14.99 5.57 9.53
C VAL A 35 -14.40 4.34 10.23
N PRO A 36 -14.07 4.44 11.50
CA PRO A 36 -14.11 5.61 12.40
C PRO A 36 -13.08 6.68 12.05
N LEU A 37 -13.42 7.96 12.27
CA LEU A 37 -12.52 9.08 11.98
C LEU A 37 -11.30 9.04 12.92
N PRO A 38 -10.07 9.02 12.39
CA PRO A 38 -8.87 9.10 13.20
C PRO A 38 -8.77 10.44 13.95
N LYS A 39 -8.20 10.44 15.15
CA LYS A 39 -7.98 11.67 15.94
C LYS A 39 -7.04 12.67 15.24
N SER A 40 -6.10 12.18 14.46
CA SER A 40 -5.19 13.01 13.68
C SER A 40 -4.76 12.26 12.41
N ILE A 41 -4.62 13.01 11.33
CA ILE A 41 -4.11 12.52 10.04
C ILE A 41 -2.97 13.42 9.62
N THR A 42 -1.83 12.83 9.30
CA THR A 42 -0.69 13.55 8.71
C THR A 42 -0.46 12.98 7.30
N PRO A 43 -0.73 13.75 6.24
CA PRO A 43 -0.50 13.28 4.87
C PRO A 43 0.98 12.95 4.64
N ALA A 44 1.25 11.76 4.11
CA ALA A 44 2.58 11.39 3.67
C ALA A 44 2.87 11.99 2.28
N LYS A 45 4.13 12.40 2.05
CA LYS A 45 4.59 12.87 0.73
C LYS A 45 5.07 11.72 -0.16
N GLU A 46 5.03 10.49 0.36
CA GLU A 46 5.50 9.30 -0.34
C GLU A 46 4.44 8.77 -1.31
N ALA A 47 4.89 7.95 -2.27
CA ALA A 47 3.98 7.23 -3.15
C ALA A 47 3.08 6.29 -2.35
N PRO A 48 1.83 6.05 -2.79
CA PRO A 48 0.90 5.17 -2.10
C PRO A 48 1.41 3.72 -2.10
N PHE A 49 0.97 2.94 -1.10
CA PHE A 49 1.19 1.49 -1.08
C PHE A 49 0.34 0.83 -2.18
N ILE A 50 0.97 -0.05 -2.96
CA ILE A 50 0.28 -0.80 -4.01
C ILE A 50 0.08 -2.24 -3.55
N LEU A 51 -1.18 -2.62 -3.37
CA LEU A 51 -1.56 -4.00 -3.06
C LEU A 51 -1.36 -4.89 -4.30
N SER A 52 -0.73 -6.05 -4.12
CA SER A 52 -0.47 -7.02 -5.18
C SER A 52 -0.55 -8.45 -4.66
N THR A 53 -0.49 -9.43 -5.54
CA THR A 53 -0.45 -10.86 -5.17
C THR A 53 0.81 -11.26 -4.40
N SER A 54 1.86 -10.44 -4.42
CA SER A 54 3.06 -10.61 -3.61
C SER A 54 2.98 -9.91 -2.25
N THR A 55 1.86 -9.24 -1.95
CA THR A 55 1.64 -8.62 -0.63
C THR A 55 1.32 -9.70 0.40
N HIS A 56 1.96 -9.64 1.55
CA HIS A 56 1.68 -10.53 2.67
C HIS A 56 1.29 -9.74 3.93
N ILE A 57 0.61 -10.42 4.85
CA ILE A 57 0.18 -9.84 6.12
C ILE A 57 1.01 -10.48 7.22
N GLY A 58 1.85 -9.65 7.87
CA GLY A 58 2.72 -10.07 8.95
C GLY A 58 2.09 -9.86 10.33
N TYR A 59 2.25 -10.83 11.22
CA TYR A 59 1.86 -10.73 12.63
C TYR A 59 2.97 -11.23 13.54
N PRO A 60 3.03 -10.80 14.83
CA PRO A 60 4.04 -11.26 15.79
C PRO A 60 3.91 -12.75 16.07
N GLU A 61 5.02 -13.48 15.97
CA GLU A 61 5.07 -14.90 16.28
C GLU A 61 4.51 -15.20 17.69
N GLY A 62 3.79 -16.30 17.83
CA GLY A 62 3.18 -16.72 19.09
C GLY A 62 1.93 -15.96 19.52
N ASN A 63 1.49 -14.93 18.77
CA ASN A 63 0.25 -14.23 19.08
C ASN A 63 -0.92 -14.74 18.22
N GLU A 64 -1.65 -15.71 18.76
CA GLU A 64 -2.78 -16.35 18.07
C GLU A 64 -3.93 -15.37 17.76
N LYS A 65 -4.18 -14.37 18.62
CA LYS A 65 -5.21 -13.36 18.39
C LYS A 65 -4.87 -12.49 17.19
N LEU A 66 -3.61 -12.08 17.06
CA LEU A 66 -3.16 -11.31 15.90
C LEU A 66 -3.08 -12.16 14.64
N ARG A 67 -2.79 -13.46 14.76
CA ARG A 67 -2.92 -14.38 13.64
C ARG A 67 -4.35 -14.41 13.07
N GLN A 68 -5.35 -14.54 13.94
CA GLN A 68 -6.77 -14.50 13.55
C GLN A 68 -7.15 -13.15 12.93
N THR A 69 -6.64 -12.06 13.48
CA THR A 69 -6.82 -10.71 12.95
C THR A 69 -6.21 -10.57 11.54
N ALA A 70 -5.02 -11.13 11.32
CA ALA A 70 -4.38 -11.14 10.00
C ALA A 70 -5.15 -11.99 8.99
N VAL A 71 -5.67 -13.14 9.38
CA VAL A 71 -6.53 -13.99 8.55
C VAL A 71 -7.83 -13.25 8.17
N PHE A 72 -8.45 -12.57 9.14
CA PHE A 72 -9.62 -11.73 8.88
C PHE A 72 -9.32 -10.65 7.85
N LEU A 73 -8.21 -9.94 7.99
CA LEU A 73 -7.79 -8.90 7.04
C LEU A 73 -7.52 -9.47 5.64
N SER A 74 -6.86 -10.64 5.55
CA SER A 74 -6.64 -11.34 4.28
C SER A 74 -7.95 -11.70 3.58
N GLY A 75 -8.91 -12.26 4.33
CA GLY A 75 -10.24 -12.57 3.81
C GLY A 75 -10.98 -11.34 3.32
N TYR A 76 -10.91 -10.26 4.06
CA TYR A 76 -11.52 -8.99 3.69
C TYR A 76 -10.90 -8.40 2.42
N ILE A 77 -9.56 -8.38 2.31
CA ILE A 77 -8.85 -7.94 1.10
C ILE A 77 -9.27 -8.75 -0.11
N ARG A 78 -9.33 -10.08 0.03
CA ARG A 78 -9.78 -10.97 -1.05
C ARG A 78 -11.21 -10.67 -1.50
N GLU A 79 -12.12 -10.45 -0.57
CA GLU A 79 -13.52 -10.14 -0.88
C GLU A 79 -13.65 -8.82 -1.65
N MET A 80 -12.90 -7.79 -1.24
CA MET A 80 -12.99 -6.46 -1.83
C MET A 80 -12.22 -6.30 -3.14
N THR A 81 -11.13 -7.06 -3.33
CA THR A 81 -10.19 -6.82 -4.42
C THR A 81 -9.96 -8.03 -5.33
N GLY A 82 -10.33 -9.23 -4.89
CA GLY A 82 -9.98 -10.48 -5.54
C GLY A 82 -8.51 -10.91 -5.37
N ILE A 83 -7.69 -10.12 -4.64
CA ILE A 83 -6.28 -10.42 -4.42
C ILE A 83 -6.14 -11.32 -3.19
N GLU A 84 -5.48 -12.46 -3.37
CA GLU A 84 -5.11 -13.32 -2.26
C GLU A 84 -3.78 -12.86 -1.66
N THR A 85 -3.75 -12.73 -0.33
CA THR A 85 -2.56 -12.33 0.44
C THR A 85 -2.16 -13.45 1.39
N GLU A 86 -0.86 -13.72 1.48
CA GLU A 86 -0.32 -14.69 2.42
C GLU A 86 -0.29 -14.11 3.84
N VAL A 87 -0.61 -14.93 4.84
CA VAL A 87 -0.50 -14.57 6.26
C VAL A 87 0.70 -15.29 6.86
N THR A 88 1.64 -14.53 7.41
CA THR A 88 2.93 -15.05 7.92
C THR A 88 3.27 -14.52 9.30
N ALA A 89 3.96 -15.33 10.10
CA ALA A 89 4.52 -14.92 11.39
C ALA A 89 5.81 -14.10 11.23
N ASP A 90 5.80 -13.14 10.29
CA ASP A 90 6.93 -12.25 10.01
C ASP A 90 6.46 -10.80 9.98
N THR A 91 7.15 -9.94 10.71
CA THR A 91 6.85 -8.50 10.79
C THR A 91 7.92 -7.64 10.09
N GLY A 92 8.90 -8.23 9.42
CA GLY A 92 10.10 -7.55 8.89
C GLY A 92 10.19 -7.35 7.39
N SER A 93 9.34 -8.01 6.60
CA SER A 93 9.49 -8.03 5.13
C SER A 93 8.94 -6.76 4.45
N SER A 94 9.48 -6.47 3.26
CA SER A 94 8.95 -5.43 2.36
C SER A 94 7.69 -5.94 1.63
N ASN A 95 6.87 -5.02 1.12
CA ASN A 95 5.59 -5.30 0.48
C ASN A 95 4.61 -6.02 1.43
N SER A 96 4.48 -5.51 2.64
CA SER A 96 3.71 -6.15 3.70
C SER A 96 2.75 -5.20 4.41
N ILE A 97 1.67 -5.78 4.93
CA ILE A 97 0.81 -5.15 5.93
C ILE A 97 1.18 -5.77 7.28
N ARG A 98 1.75 -4.96 8.17
CA ARG A 98 2.30 -5.46 9.45
C ARG A 98 1.41 -5.10 10.62
N LEU A 99 1.07 -6.09 11.42
CA LEU A 99 0.38 -5.94 12.70
C LEU A 99 1.43 -5.91 13.81
N VAL A 100 1.52 -4.80 14.53
CA VAL A 100 2.56 -4.58 15.56
C VAL A 100 1.90 -4.32 16.90
N LEU A 101 2.19 -5.17 17.89
CA LEU A 101 1.77 -4.95 19.27
C LEU A 101 2.88 -4.20 20.01
N ASP A 102 2.62 -2.94 20.34
CA ASP A 102 3.50 -2.11 21.16
C ASP A 102 2.66 -1.43 22.25
N ARG A 103 2.78 -1.95 23.47
CA ARG A 103 2.00 -1.48 24.63
C ARG A 103 2.26 -0.02 25.00
N THR A 104 3.31 0.58 24.45
CA THR A 104 3.70 1.97 24.71
C THR A 104 3.32 2.93 23.59
N ALA A 105 2.93 2.41 22.43
CA ALA A 105 2.70 3.21 21.23
C ALA A 105 1.52 4.17 21.33
N VAL A 106 0.48 3.79 22.07
CA VAL A 106 -0.76 4.56 22.23
C VAL A 106 -1.27 4.40 23.66
N SER A 107 -1.73 5.47 24.26
CA SER A 107 -2.20 5.47 25.66
C SER A 107 -3.54 4.75 25.87
N SER A 108 -4.37 4.63 24.82
CA SER A 108 -5.66 3.95 24.89
C SER A 108 -5.54 2.49 24.51
N PRO A 109 -6.15 1.54 25.23
CA PRO A 109 -6.18 0.13 24.85
C PRO A 109 -6.83 -0.14 23.49
N GLU A 110 -7.75 0.71 23.07
CA GLU A 110 -8.43 0.63 21.77
C GLU A 110 -7.77 1.52 20.73
N GLY A 111 -6.70 2.23 21.10
CA GLY A 111 -6.00 3.14 20.22
C GLY A 111 -5.08 2.39 19.27
N TYR A 112 -4.93 2.97 18.10
CA TYR A 112 -4.00 2.47 17.07
C TYR A 112 -3.26 3.63 16.41
N ARG A 113 -2.14 3.28 15.76
CA ARG A 113 -1.41 4.14 14.84
C ARG A 113 -1.29 3.41 13.50
N LEU A 114 -1.72 4.05 12.44
CA LEU A 114 -1.56 3.57 11.07
C LEU A 114 -0.45 4.38 10.39
N LYS A 115 0.53 3.69 9.83
CA LYS A 115 1.56 4.27 8.97
C LYS A 115 1.47 3.60 7.60
N VAL A 116 1.28 4.40 6.56
CA VAL A 116 1.26 3.95 5.17
C VAL A 116 2.53 4.47 4.50
N GLY A 117 3.41 3.57 4.09
CA GLY A 117 4.60 3.85 3.31
C GLY A 117 4.48 3.29 1.90
N LYS A 118 5.46 3.56 1.05
CA LYS A 118 5.48 3.05 -0.34
C LYS A 118 5.52 1.52 -0.42
N ARG A 119 6.17 0.85 0.54
CA ARG A 119 6.45 -0.59 0.53
C ARG A 119 5.84 -1.36 1.68
N ASP A 120 5.25 -0.68 2.63
CA ASP A 120 4.65 -1.31 3.79
C ASP A 120 3.53 -0.47 4.39
N ILE A 121 2.58 -1.16 4.99
CA ILE A 121 1.60 -0.58 5.90
C ILE A 121 1.87 -1.16 7.28
N THR A 122 1.93 -0.32 8.30
CA THR A 122 2.08 -0.77 9.68
C THR A 122 0.89 -0.30 10.51
N ILE A 123 0.21 -1.26 11.13
CA ILE A 123 -0.86 -1.03 12.11
C ILE A 123 -0.29 -1.36 13.48
N THR A 124 -0.07 -0.34 14.30
CA THR A 124 0.47 -0.48 15.65
C THR A 124 -0.62 -0.18 16.67
N GLY A 125 -0.82 -1.08 17.62
CA GLY A 125 -1.74 -0.89 18.74
C GLY A 125 -1.10 -1.25 20.08
N SER A 126 -1.61 -0.66 21.16
CA SER A 126 -1.21 -1.04 22.53
C SER A 126 -1.87 -2.33 23.02
N SER A 127 -2.89 -2.78 22.30
CA SER A 127 -3.56 -4.07 22.48
C SER A 127 -3.96 -4.67 21.13
N GLU A 128 -4.35 -5.94 21.15
CA GLU A 128 -4.90 -6.63 19.98
C GLU A 128 -6.19 -5.97 19.47
N ALA A 129 -7.02 -5.46 20.38
CA ALA A 129 -8.25 -4.73 20.04
C ALA A 129 -7.92 -3.42 19.27
N GLY A 130 -6.94 -2.67 19.74
CA GLY A 130 -6.49 -1.45 19.05
C GLY A 130 -6.03 -1.74 17.61
N ILE A 131 -5.25 -2.82 17.41
CA ILE A 131 -4.82 -3.23 16.07
C ILE A 131 -6.03 -3.59 15.19
N PHE A 132 -6.99 -4.33 15.73
CA PHE A 132 -8.21 -4.69 15.01
C PHE A 132 -9.00 -3.45 14.55
N TYR A 133 -9.12 -2.42 15.40
CA TYR A 133 -9.79 -1.17 15.04
C TYR A 133 -9.02 -0.33 14.00
N GLY A 134 -7.73 -0.55 13.84
CA GLY A 134 -6.93 0.06 12.78
C GLY A 134 -7.16 -0.55 11.38
N ILE A 135 -7.72 -1.76 11.28
CA ILE A 135 -7.95 -2.46 10.01
C ILE A 135 -8.90 -1.69 9.09
N PRO A 136 -10.11 -1.27 9.50
CA PRO A 136 -11.02 -0.55 8.62
C PRO A 136 -10.41 0.69 7.96
N VAL A 137 -9.50 1.36 8.64
CA VAL A 137 -8.83 2.55 8.13
C VAL A 137 -7.71 2.20 7.15
N SER A 138 -7.05 1.06 7.32
CA SER A 138 -5.90 0.69 6.49
C SER A 138 -6.26 0.49 5.02
N TYR A 139 -7.40 -0.12 4.71
CA TYR A 139 -7.77 -0.41 3.32
C TYR A 139 -8.43 0.76 2.58
N THR A 140 -8.89 1.79 3.26
CA THR A 140 -9.31 3.02 2.59
C THR A 140 -8.12 3.74 1.93
N HIS A 141 -6.90 3.40 2.33
CA HIS A 141 -5.64 3.90 1.78
C HIS A 141 -4.96 2.95 0.80
N LEU A 142 -5.55 1.76 0.54
CA LEU A 142 -5.03 0.84 -0.45
C LEU A 142 -5.37 1.32 -1.86
N THR A 143 -4.36 1.55 -2.69
CA THR A 143 -4.57 1.76 -4.12
C THR A 143 -4.44 0.43 -4.84
N LEU A 144 -5.47 0.07 -5.60
CA LEU A 144 -5.44 -1.07 -6.50
C LEU A 144 -4.69 -0.68 -7.77
N PRO A 145 -3.92 -1.60 -8.38
CA PRO A 145 -3.41 -1.37 -9.72
C PRO A 145 -4.60 -1.21 -10.66
N THR A 146 -4.79 -0.01 -11.20
CA THR A 146 -5.79 0.23 -12.23
C THR A 146 -5.31 -0.43 -13.52
N THR A 147 -5.84 -1.63 -13.80
CA THR A 147 -5.74 -2.19 -15.15
C THR A 147 -6.68 -1.38 -16.04
N SER A 148 -6.14 -0.38 -16.74
CA SER A 148 -6.84 0.22 -17.88
C SER A 148 -6.93 -0.86 -18.97
N ARG A 149 -8.13 -1.30 -19.27
CA ARG A 149 -8.44 -2.02 -20.51
C ARG A 149 -8.43 -1.05 -21.68
#